data_6d8b86b81390fdc0a0289e57e7fc4fd2
#
_entry.id   6d8b86b81390fdc0a0289e57e7fc4fd2
#
_cell.length_a   1.000
_cell.length_b   1.000
_cell.length_c   1.000
_cell.angle_alpha   90.00
_cell.angle_beta   90.00
_cell.angle_gamma   90.00
#
_symmetry.space_group_name_H-M   'P 1'
#
loop_
_entity.id
_entity.type
_entity.pdbx_description
1 polymer ?
#
loop_
_entity_poly.entity_id
_entity_poly.type
_entity_poly.pdbx_seq_one_letter_code
_entity_poly.pdbx_strand_id
1 'polypeptide(L)'
;NRQQSFGDTEETIALDPFDEKWRAFGWNVFEVDGHDHAQISEALLDAKTNNNSKPTVVICNTTKGKGVSFMENEVVWHYRPPNDEQFNLALAELEALK
;
A
#
# COMPACT_ATOMS: atom_id res chain seq x y z
N ASN A 1 -3.84 -0.08 0.65
CA ASN A 1 -4.46 -0.01 -0.69
C ASN A 1 -5.98 0.14 -0.65
N ARG A 2 -6.58 0.34 0.52
CA ARG A 2 -8.01 0.51 0.76
C ARG A 2 -8.91 -0.62 0.27
N GLN A 3 -8.33 -1.80 0.00
CA GLN A 3 -9.08 -2.97 -0.43
C GLN A 3 -8.84 -4.17 0.49
N GLN A 4 -9.89 -4.95 0.65
CA GLN A 4 -9.88 -6.29 1.25
C GLN A 4 -10.27 -7.31 0.19
N SER A 5 -10.17 -8.60 0.52
CA SER A 5 -10.56 -9.68 -0.39
C SER A 5 -12.02 -9.63 -0.86
N PHE A 6 -12.90 -8.93 -0.16
CA PHE A 6 -14.32 -8.81 -0.50
C PHE A 6 -14.71 -7.47 -1.13
N GLY A 7 -13.80 -6.49 -1.19
CA GLY A 7 -14.08 -5.15 -1.72
C GLY A 7 -13.33 -4.05 -1.01
N ASP A 8 -13.89 -2.85 -1.02
CA ASP A 8 -13.34 -1.68 -0.34
C ASP A 8 -13.33 -1.86 1.17
N THR A 9 -12.29 -1.34 1.84
CA THR A 9 -12.16 -1.45 3.30
C THR A 9 -13.28 -0.72 4.02
N GLU A 10 -13.68 0.47 3.56
CA GLU A 10 -14.72 1.25 4.23
C GLU A 10 -16.12 0.63 4.10
N GLU A 11 -16.36 -0.14 3.04
CA GLU A 11 -17.62 -0.86 2.84
C GLU A 11 -17.65 -2.21 3.60
N THR A 12 -16.48 -2.83 3.81
CA THR A 12 -16.38 -4.15 4.45
C THR A 12 -16.20 -4.03 5.97
N ILE A 13 -15.12 -3.38 6.40
CA ILE A 13 -14.83 -3.03 7.79
C ILE A 13 -14.06 -1.72 7.77
N ALA A 14 -14.71 -0.62 8.12
CA ALA A 14 -14.14 0.71 8.12
C ALA A 14 -12.91 0.81 9.03
N LEU A 15 -11.78 1.19 8.46
CA LEU A 15 -10.52 1.34 9.19
C LEU A 15 -10.19 2.81 9.50
N ASP A 16 -10.71 3.74 8.73
CA ASP A 16 -10.43 5.17 8.94
C ASP A 16 -11.07 5.70 10.24
N PRO A 17 -10.49 6.69 10.88
CA PRO A 17 -9.14 7.23 10.65
C PRO A 17 -8.06 6.27 11.18
N PHE A 18 -7.34 5.61 10.26
CA PHE A 18 -6.45 4.50 10.60
C PHE A 18 -5.20 4.95 11.35
N ASP A 19 -4.62 6.07 10.95
CA ASP A 19 -3.46 6.68 11.60
C ASP A 19 -3.76 7.14 13.03
N GLU A 20 -4.93 7.75 13.26
CA GLU A 20 -5.35 8.19 14.59
C GLU A 20 -5.52 7.01 15.55
N LYS A 21 -6.02 5.88 15.07
CA LYS A 21 -6.14 4.66 15.88
C LYS A 21 -4.76 4.18 16.37
N TRP A 22 -3.73 4.19 15.51
CA TRP A 22 -2.37 3.85 15.91
C TRP A 22 -1.79 4.85 16.90
N ARG A 23 -2.03 6.16 16.67
CA ARG A 23 -1.61 7.21 17.63
C ARG A 23 -2.26 7.02 18.99
N ALA A 24 -3.55 6.67 19.03
CA ALA A 24 -4.28 6.41 20.28
C ALA A 24 -3.71 5.22 21.06
N PHE A 25 -3.12 4.22 20.39
CA PHE A 25 -2.36 3.14 21.05
C PHE A 25 -0.96 3.56 21.52
N GLY A 26 -0.56 4.80 21.30
CA GLY A 26 0.74 5.32 21.73
C GLY A 26 1.89 5.09 20.76
N TRP A 27 1.61 4.73 19.52
CA TRP A 27 2.62 4.53 18.47
C TRP A 27 3.04 5.85 17.82
N ASN A 28 4.26 5.93 17.34
CA ASN A 28 4.66 6.91 16.34
C ASN A 28 4.09 6.49 15.00
N VAL A 29 3.56 7.43 14.23
CA VAL A 29 2.91 7.14 12.94
C VAL A 29 3.52 8.00 11.85
N PHE A 30 4.07 7.37 10.83
CA PHE A 30 4.43 7.97 9.56
C PHE A 30 3.43 7.51 8.49
N GLU A 31 3.00 8.42 7.64
CA GLU A 31 2.13 8.13 6.51
C GLU A 31 2.84 8.60 5.23
N VAL A 32 3.00 7.69 4.27
CA VAL A 32 3.79 7.91 3.06
C VAL A 32 3.08 7.39 1.81
N ASP A 33 3.45 7.90 0.65
CA ASP A 33 3.16 7.23 -0.62
C ASP A 33 3.97 5.92 -0.69
N GLY A 34 3.27 4.79 -0.66
CA GLY A 34 3.89 3.46 -0.69
C GLY A 34 4.48 3.08 -2.05
N HIS A 35 4.38 3.95 -3.06
CA HIS A 35 5.05 3.80 -4.35
C HIS A 35 6.24 4.77 -4.53
N ASP A 36 6.50 5.63 -3.52
CA ASP A 36 7.65 6.53 -3.49
C ASP A 36 8.76 5.95 -2.61
N HIS A 37 9.82 5.42 -3.24
CA HIS A 37 10.95 4.81 -2.54
C HIS A 37 11.70 5.80 -1.64
N ALA A 38 11.73 7.09 -2.00
CA ALA A 38 12.40 8.10 -1.19
C ALA A 38 11.63 8.35 0.12
N GLN A 39 10.32 8.54 0.05
CA GLN A 39 9.48 8.71 1.23
C GLN A 39 9.53 7.48 2.16
N ILE A 40 9.49 6.27 1.60
CA ILE A 40 9.60 5.04 2.39
C ILE A 40 10.95 4.97 3.10
N SER A 41 12.05 5.26 2.38
CA SER A 41 13.41 5.22 2.94
C SER A 41 13.59 6.25 4.05
N GLU A 42 13.08 7.46 3.88
CA GLU A 42 13.11 8.52 4.89
C GLU A 42 12.33 8.11 6.14
N ALA A 43 11.08 7.65 5.97
CA ALA A 43 10.26 7.21 7.10
C ALA A 43 10.88 6.05 7.89
N LEU A 44 11.53 5.10 7.21
CA LEU A 44 12.24 4.00 7.87
C LEU A 44 13.49 4.47 8.59
N LEU A 45 14.23 5.45 8.06
CA LEU A 45 15.37 6.05 8.73
C LEU A 45 14.94 6.81 9.99
N ASP A 46 13.90 7.61 9.90
CA ASP A 46 13.32 8.35 11.02
C ASP A 46 12.81 7.39 12.11
N ALA A 47 12.13 6.32 11.71
CA ALA A 47 11.67 5.28 12.62
C ALA A 47 12.84 4.63 13.39
N LYS A 48 13.96 4.38 12.70
CA LYS A 48 15.16 3.76 13.28
C LYS A 48 15.90 4.70 14.23
N THR A 49 15.92 6.00 13.95
CA THR A 49 16.65 7.01 14.72
C THR A 49 15.84 7.60 15.86
N ASN A 50 14.54 7.36 15.89
CA ASN A 50 13.64 7.87 16.92
C ASN A 50 13.82 7.12 18.26
N ASN A 51 14.38 7.81 19.26
CA ASN A 51 14.72 7.23 20.55
C ASN A 51 13.67 7.50 21.66
N ASN A 52 12.42 7.75 21.31
CA ASN A 52 11.37 8.07 22.28
C ASN A 52 10.75 6.84 22.99
N SER A 53 11.31 5.66 22.81
CA SER A 53 10.85 4.38 23.39
C SER A 53 9.42 3.97 22.97
N LYS A 54 8.83 4.61 21.97
CA LYS A 54 7.54 4.21 21.41
C LYS A 54 7.76 3.34 20.16
N PRO A 55 6.91 2.34 19.94
CA PRO A 55 6.92 1.62 18.67
C PRO A 55 6.51 2.56 17.52
N THR A 56 6.95 2.24 16.33
CA THR A 56 6.65 3.03 15.12
C THR A 56 5.92 2.18 14.10
N VAL A 57 4.89 2.74 13.50
CA VAL A 57 4.21 2.21 12.32
C VAL A 57 4.43 3.15 11.14
N VAL A 58 4.72 2.57 9.98
CA VAL A 58 4.77 3.28 8.70
C VAL A 58 3.57 2.81 7.88
N ILE A 59 2.63 3.71 7.62
CA ILE A 59 1.45 3.46 6.79
C ILE A 59 1.80 3.84 5.36
N CYS A 60 1.91 2.84 4.50
CA CYS A 60 2.18 3.02 3.08
C CYS A 60 0.86 3.05 2.31
N ASN A 61 0.47 4.22 1.81
CA ASN A 61 -0.68 4.33 0.93
C ASN A 61 -0.32 3.80 -0.45
N THR A 62 -0.99 2.75 -0.88
CA THR A 62 -0.69 2.05 -2.13
C THR A 62 -1.93 1.90 -3.01
N THR A 63 -1.70 1.70 -4.30
CA THR A 63 -2.71 1.26 -5.25
C THR A 63 -2.48 -0.22 -5.54
N LYS A 64 -3.49 -1.06 -5.28
CA LYS A 64 -3.44 -2.49 -5.64
C LYS A 64 -3.24 -2.62 -7.15
N GLY A 65 -2.28 -3.45 -7.59
CA GLY A 65 -1.98 -3.66 -9.01
C GLY A 65 -1.27 -2.51 -9.72
N LYS A 66 -0.68 -1.59 -8.97
CA LYS A 66 0.00 -0.39 -9.50
C LYS A 66 0.93 -0.70 -10.67
N GLY A 67 0.74 0.06 -11.76
CA GLY A 67 1.56 -0.04 -12.97
C GLY A 67 1.01 -1.00 -14.02
N VAL A 68 -0.08 -1.72 -13.73
CA VAL A 68 -0.77 -2.58 -14.69
C VAL A 68 -2.22 -2.14 -14.79
N SER A 69 -2.56 -1.50 -15.92
CA SER A 69 -3.81 -0.74 -16.09
C SER A 69 -5.08 -1.53 -15.77
N PHE A 70 -5.13 -2.81 -16.18
CA PHE A 70 -6.28 -3.68 -15.95
C PHE A 70 -6.28 -4.35 -14.56
N MET A 71 -5.23 -4.15 -13.76
CA MET A 71 -5.12 -4.69 -12.40
C MET A 71 -5.34 -3.63 -11.32
N GLU A 72 -5.16 -2.34 -11.63
CA GLU A 72 -5.27 -1.29 -10.62
C GLU A 72 -6.69 -1.25 -10.04
N ASN A 73 -6.75 -1.36 -8.69
CA ASN A 73 -7.96 -1.34 -7.88
C ASN A 73 -8.98 -2.47 -8.18
N GLU A 74 -8.57 -3.51 -8.88
CA GLU A 74 -9.45 -4.61 -9.24
C GLU A 74 -9.31 -5.80 -8.26
N VAL A 75 -10.38 -6.08 -7.50
CA VAL A 75 -10.42 -7.14 -6.47
C VAL A 75 -10.19 -8.53 -7.06
N VAL A 76 -10.62 -8.76 -8.31
CA VAL A 76 -10.49 -10.05 -8.97
C VAL A 76 -9.07 -10.61 -9.00
N TRP A 77 -8.07 -9.73 -9.03
CA TRP A 77 -6.64 -10.12 -9.01
C TRP A 77 -6.12 -10.54 -7.64
N HIS A 78 -6.99 -10.59 -6.64
CA HIS A 78 -6.71 -11.27 -5.37
C HIS A 78 -6.83 -12.79 -5.49
N TYR A 79 -7.64 -13.26 -6.44
CA TYR A 79 -8.07 -14.66 -6.50
C TYR A 79 -7.52 -15.45 -7.69
N ARG A 80 -7.08 -14.79 -8.75
CA ARG A 80 -6.65 -15.49 -9.97
C ARG A 80 -5.36 -14.90 -10.56
N PRO A 81 -4.55 -15.72 -11.23
CA PRO A 81 -3.42 -15.25 -12.02
C PRO A 81 -3.89 -14.70 -13.38
N PRO A 82 -3.08 -13.88 -14.06
CA PRO A 82 -3.31 -13.52 -15.45
C PRO A 82 -3.15 -14.76 -16.38
N ASN A 83 -3.85 -14.74 -17.50
CA ASN A 83 -3.56 -15.63 -18.62
C ASN A 83 -2.34 -15.11 -19.41
N ASP A 84 -1.90 -15.85 -20.43
CA ASP A 84 -0.68 -15.52 -21.20
C ASP A 84 -0.79 -14.16 -21.92
N GLU A 85 -1.95 -13.80 -22.44
CA GLU A 85 -2.18 -12.51 -23.09
C GLU A 85 -2.11 -11.35 -22.08
N GLN A 86 -2.78 -11.51 -20.94
CA GLN A 86 -2.75 -10.55 -19.83
C GLN A 86 -1.35 -10.42 -19.23
N PHE A 87 -0.61 -11.53 -19.10
CA PHE A 87 0.76 -11.51 -18.63
C PHE A 87 1.66 -10.68 -19.56
N ASN A 88 1.59 -10.94 -20.87
CA ASN A 88 2.39 -10.19 -21.85
C ASN A 88 2.03 -8.70 -21.87
N LEU A 89 0.76 -8.35 -21.73
CA LEU A 89 0.31 -6.96 -21.64
C LEU A 89 0.85 -6.29 -20.38
N ALA A 90 0.73 -6.94 -19.21
CA ALA A 90 1.25 -6.42 -17.96
C ALA A 90 2.76 -6.19 -18.01
N LEU A 91 3.50 -7.13 -18.61
CA LEU A 91 4.95 -7.00 -18.77
C LEU A 91 5.31 -5.80 -19.65
N ALA A 92 4.60 -5.60 -20.76
CA ALA A 92 4.82 -4.46 -21.65
C ALA A 92 4.53 -3.12 -20.96
N GLU A 93 3.44 -3.02 -20.16
CA GLU A 93 3.13 -1.81 -19.40
C GLU A 93 4.21 -1.50 -18.37
N LEU A 94 4.69 -2.50 -17.61
CA LEU A 94 5.73 -2.31 -16.61
C LEU A 94 7.10 -1.96 -17.23
N GLU A 95 7.42 -2.47 -18.41
CA GLU A 95 8.64 -2.11 -19.14
C GLU A 95 8.61 -0.68 -19.66
N ALA A 96 7.43 -0.16 -20.00
CA ALA A 96 7.26 1.22 -20.44
C ALA A 96 7.40 2.26 -19.31
N LEU A 97 7.38 1.84 -18.04
CA LEU A 97 7.56 2.70 -16.86
C LEU A 97 9.04 2.89 -16.45
N LYS A 98 9.97 2.20 -17.12
CA LYS A 98 11.43 2.31 -16.86
C LYS A 98 12.02 3.50 -17.57
#